data_4979660a645f47d2989edbcc20e79762
#
_entry.id   4979660a645f47d2989edbcc20e79762
#
_cell.length_a   1.000
_cell.length_b   1.000
_cell.length_c   1.000
_cell.angle_alpha   90.00
_cell.angle_beta   90.00
_cell.angle_gamma   90.00
#
_symmetry.space_group_name_H-M   'P 1'
#
loop_
_entity.id
_entity.type
_entity.pdbx_description
1 polymer ?
#
loop_
_entity_poly.entity_id
_entity_poly.type
_entity_poly.pdbx_seq_one_letter_code
_entity_poly.pdbx_strand_id
1 'polypeptide(L)'
;IDGLDGVEGFVFIGEVAAGWVKSVRSHLREGQRVVAKAIGVKQDRGRIDLSIKSVSDERRRDALQFWKNEQRAGQIMKVAAERVKWGEDELDSKSDDLVDAFGSLYGALEEAASDPDSLSNAGFSGDWTTTIVELAVENIVPESVKLKGSFHIEIWSSEGVAGIMKVLGKAEESASSADEVTLTCHYDGAPNYRVEIEGPDYNSAESAWEACVKAAESEMAAFDGKFAADRV
;
A
#
# COMPACT_ATOMS: atom_id res chain seq x y z
N ILE A 1 5.52 -11.94 23.92
CA ILE A 1 5.20 -12.00 22.49
C ILE A 1 4.17 -10.88 22.25
N ASP A 2 4.45 -9.98 21.30
CA ASP A 2 3.50 -8.90 20.98
C ASP A 2 2.16 -9.51 20.53
N GLY A 3 1.05 -9.01 21.09
CA GLY A 3 -0.31 -9.50 20.82
C GLY A 3 -0.75 -10.76 21.60
N LEU A 4 0.09 -11.28 22.48
CA LEU A 4 -0.22 -12.41 23.35
C LEU A 4 0.23 -12.09 24.78
N ASP A 5 -0.62 -11.44 25.56
CA ASP A 5 -0.31 -11.04 26.92
C ASP A 5 -0.02 -12.23 27.82
N GLY A 6 1.11 -12.16 28.53
CA GLY A 6 1.53 -13.20 29.47
C GLY A 6 2.14 -14.47 28.84
N VAL A 7 2.29 -14.54 27.53
CA VAL A 7 2.89 -15.68 26.84
C VAL A 7 4.39 -15.44 26.60
N GLU A 8 5.21 -16.36 27.12
CA GLU A 8 6.67 -16.31 26.93
C GLU A 8 7.09 -17.09 25.68
N GLY A 9 7.90 -16.44 24.82
CA GLY A 9 8.57 -17.08 23.70
C GLY A 9 9.97 -17.54 24.08
N PHE A 10 10.37 -18.72 23.63
CA PHE A 10 11.71 -19.22 23.83
C PHE A 10 12.41 -19.56 22.51
N VAL A 11 13.62 -19.06 22.34
CA VAL A 11 14.46 -19.35 21.18
C VAL A 11 15.65 -20.18 21.61
N PHE A 12 15.79 -21.40 21.09
CA PHE A 12 16.99 -22.19 21.28
C PHE A 12 18.20 -21.55 20.60
N ILE A 13 19.41 -21.73 21.14
CA ILE A 13 20.60 -21.11 20.57
C ILE A 13 20.82 -21.52 19.10
N GLY A 14 20.51 -22.76 18.75
CA GLY A 14 20.56 -23.24 17.37
C GLY A 14 19.45 -22.74 16.45
N GLU A 15 18.44 -22.00 16.98
CA GLU A 15 17.35 -21.37 16.24
C GLU A 15 17.53 -19.86 16.08
N VAL A 16 18.62 -19.29 16.59
CA VAL A 16 18.93 -17.85 16.51
C VAL A 16 19.42 -17.47 15.11
N ALA A 17 20.36 -18.22 14.55
CA ALA A 17 20.92 -17.97 13.22
C ALA A 17 21.30 -19.27 12.51
N ALA A 18 21.47 -19.21 11.20
CA ALA A 18 22.00 -20.31 10.41
C ALA A 18 23.50 -20.49 10.72
N GLY A 19 23.91 -21.73 11.01
CA GLY A 19 25.30 -22.09 11.36
C GLY A 19 25.56 -22.15 12.87
N TRP A 20 26.84 -22.20 13.26
CA TRP A 20 27.21 -22.32 14.65
C TRP A 20 27.25 -20.99 15.38
N VAL A 21 26.34 -20.81 16.33
CA VAL A 21 26.22 -19.60 17.15
C VAL A 21 27.12 -19.76 18.39
N LYS A 22 28.27 -19.06 18.42
CA LYS A 22 29.19 -19.04 19.56
C LYS A 22 28.66 -18.23 20.75
N SER A 23 27.91 -17.14 20.45
CA SER A 23 27.34 -16.25 21.46
C SER A 23 26.04 -15.64 20.91
N VAL A 24 24.98 -15.71 21.72
CA VAL A 24 23.68 -15.07 21.36
C VAL A 24 23.83 -13.56 21.25
N ARG A 25 24.67 -12.94 22.07
CA ARG A 25 24.88 -11.47 22.08
C ARG A 25 25.53 -10.92 20.80
N SER A 26 26.15 -11.77 19.97
CA SER A 26 26.67 -11.37 18.65
C SER A 26 25.58 -11.22 17.60
N HIS A 27 24.41 -11.81 17.83
CA HIS A 27 23.28 -11.82 16.89
C HIS A 27 22.07 -11.01 17.38
N LEU A 28 21.87 -10.97 18.71
CA LEU A 28 20.71 -10.34 19.34
C LEU A 28 21.13 -9.44 20.49
N ARG A 29 20.44 -8.33 20.65
CA ARG A 29 20.60 -7.39 21.79
C ARG A 29 19.38 -7.43 22.67
N GLU A 30 19.59 -7.21 23.98
CA GLU A 30 18.49 -7.05 24.93
C GLU A 30 17.60 -5.85 24.53
N GLY A 31 16.28 -6.01 24.58
CA GLY A 31 15.31 -5.01 24.12
C GLY A 31 15.13 -4.92 22.61
N GLN A 32 15.87 -5.71 21.82
CA GLN A 32 15.68 -5.75 20.37
C GLN A 32 14.42 -6.52 20.00
N ARG A 33 13.55 -5.92 19.19
CA ARG A 33 12.43 -6.63 18.55
C ARG A 33 12.94 -7.53 17.44
N VAL A 34 12.42 -8.75 17.41
CA VAL A 34 12.79 -9.75 16.42
C VAL A 34 11.54 -10.44 15.89
N VAL A 35 11.59 -10.82 14.62
CA VAL A 35 10.55 -11.65 14.01
C VAL A 35 11.00 -13.10 14.12
N ALA A 36 10.14 -13.94 14.68
CA ALA A 36 10.39 -15.35 14.85
C ALA A 36 9.19 -16.18 14.44
N LYS A 37 9.43 -17.39 13.95
CA LYS A 37 8.38 -18.37 13.61
C LYS A 37 8.15 -19.28 14.81
N ALA A 38 6.89 -19.52 15.18
CA ALA A 38 6.53 -20.52 16.15
C ALA A 38 6.78 -21.93 15.56
N ILE A 39 7.58 -22.73 16.25
CA ILE A 39 7.93 -24.11 15.87
C ILE A 39 7.30 -25.15 16.78
N GLY A 40 6.87 -24.76 17.96
CA GLY A 40 6.17 -25.64 18.89
C GLY A 40 5.45 -24.87 19.97
N VAL A 41 4.26 -25.37 20.35
CA VAL A 41 3.45 -24.81 21.45
C VAL A 41 3.42 -25.86 22.56
N LYS A 42 3.97 -25.50 23.72
CA LYS A 42 3.92 -26.34 24.94
C LYS A 42 2.84 -25.82 25.87
N GLN A 43 1.63 -26.32 25.69
CA GLN A 43 0.47 -25.92 26.49
C GLN A 43 0.67 -26.11 27.99
N ASP A 44 1.40 -27.18 28.41
CA ASP A 44 1.67 -27.48 29.81
C ASP A 44 2.46 -26.41 30.56
N ARG A 45 3.15 -25.52 29.85
CA ARG A 45 4.04 -24.51 30.43
C ARG A 45 3.73 -23.08 29.98
N GLY A 46 2.67 -22.85 29.20
CA GLY A 46 2.35 -21.52 28.67
C GLY A 46 3.47 -20.91 27.80
N ARG A 47 4.29 -21.77 27.16
CA ARG A 47 5.49 -21.34 26.45
C ARG A 47 5.46 -21.78 24.98
N ILE A 48 5.87 -20.87 24.11
CA ILE A 48 6.01 -21.11 22.68
C ILE A 48 7.49 -21.20 22.30
N ASP A 49 7.87 -22.29 21.65
CA ASP A 49 9.22 -22.44 21.08
C ASP A 49 9.27 -21.72 19.72
N LEU A 50 10.26 -20.82 19.56
CA LEU A 50 10.40 -19.91 18.43
C LEU A 50 11.71 -20.15 17.67
N SER A 51 11.70 -19.89 16.36
CA SER A 51 12.88 -19.91 15.50
C SER A 51 13.01 -18.58 14.73
N ILE A 52 14.14 -17.93 14.86
CA ILE A 52 14.49 -16.71 14.12
C ILE A 52 15.07 -17.08 12.75
N LYS A 53 15.94 -18.14 12.71
CA LYS A 53 16.59 -18.59 11.48
C LYS A 53 15.61 -19.10 10.41
N SER A 54 14.42 -19.57 10.83
CA SER A 54 13.40 -20.12 9.93
C SER A 54 12.53 -19.04 9.26
N VAL A 55 12.81 -17.77 9.51
CA VAL A 55 12.11 -16.64 8.87
C VAL A 55 12.97 -16.11 7.73
N SER A 56 12.44 -16.11 6.50
CA SER A 56 13.11 -15.48 5.36
C SER A 56 13.21 -13.95 5.54
N ASP A 57 14.19 -13.34 4.87
CA ASP A 57 14.39 -11.90 4.96
C ASP A 57 13.19 -11.10 4.39
N GLU A 58 12.49 -11.66 3.42
CA GLU A 58 11.25 -11.12 2.88
C GLU A 58 10.16 -11.11 3.97
N ARG A 59 9.81 -12.27 4.53
CA ARG A 59 8.80 -12.37 5.59
C ARG A 59 9.15 -11.54 6.83
N ARG A 60 10.45 -11.37 7.10
CA ARG A 60 10.89 -10.50 8.20
C ARG A 60 10.57 -9.03 7.92
N ARG A 61 10.81 -8.58 6.69
CA ARG A 61 10.48 -7.20 6.27
C ARG A 61 8.98 -6.96 6.31
N ASP A 62 8.20 -7.88 5.76
CA ASP A 62 6.73 -7.80 5.73
C ASP A 62 6.15 -7.74 7.14
N ALA A 63 6.58 -8.63 8.03
CA ALA A 63 6.13 -8.64 9.42
C ALA A 63 6.51 -7.38 10.19
N LEU A 64 7.70 -6.82 9.94
CA LEU A 64 8.12 -5.55 10.55
C LEU A 64 7.33 -4.37 9.99
N GLN A 65 7.02 -4.38 8.71
CA GLN A 65 6.19 -3.35 8.07
C GLN A 65 4.76 -3.41 8.60
N PHE A 66 4.16 -4.62 8.62
CA PHE A 66 2.85 -4.84 9.21
C PHE A 66 2.79 -4.31 10.65
N TRP A 67 3.76 -4.70 11.48
CA TRP A 67 3.81 -4.23 12.86
C TRP A 67 3.89 -2.70 12.98
N LYS A 68 4.70 -2.04 12.14
CA LYS A 68 4.80 -0.56 12.12
C LYS A 68 3.48 0.08 11.71
N ASN A 69 2.81 -0.49 10.71
CA ASN A 69 1.52 -0.02 10.23
C ASN A 69 0.46 -0.14 11.33
N GLU A 70 0.39 -1.29 12.04
CA GLU A 70 -0.53 -1.48 13.16
C GLU A 70 -0.25 -0.51 14.31
N GLN A 71 1.02 -0.24 14.63
CA GLN A 71 1.37 0.77 15.64
C GLN A 71 0.92 2.18 15.23
N ARG A 72 1.05 2.52 13.95
CA ARG A 72 0.57 3.80 13.41
C ARG A 72 -0.95 3.88 13.47
N ALA A 73 -1.64 2.83 13.06
CA ALA A 73 -3.09 2.72 13.14
C ALA A 73 -3.59 2.89 14.58
N GLY A 74 -2.99 2.22 15.54
CA GLY A 74 -3.31 2.37 16.96
C GLY A 74 -3.13 3.79 17.49
N GLN A 75 -2.14 4.55 16.98
CA GLN A 75 -2.00 5.96 17.33
C GLN A 75 -3.08 6.83 16.70
N ILE A 76 -3.47 6.58 15.46
CA ILE A 76 -4.58 7.28 14.80
C ILE A 76 -5.88 7.03 15.57
N MET A 77 -6.13 5.80 15.97
CA MET A 77 -7.32 5.45 16.77
C MET A 77 -7.34 6.16 18.15
N LYS A 78 -6.20 6.34 18.80
CA LYS A 78 -6.12 7.13 20.03
C LYS A 78 -6.48 8.59 19.80
N VAL A 79 -6.00 9.20 18.71
CA VAL A 79 -6.38 10.57 18.34
C VAL A 79 -7.88 10.65 18.01
N ALA A 80 -8.43 9.64 17.34
CA ALA A 80 -9.87 9.55 17.11
C ALA A 80 -10.66 9.48 18.42
N ALA A 81 -10.23 8.62 19.36
CA ALA A 81 -10.84 8.48 20.68
C ALA A 81 -10.84 9.80 21.45
N GLU A 82 -9.75 10.57 21.40
CA GLU A 82 -9.68 11.91 22.02
C GLU A 82 -10.68 12.90 21.38
N ARG A 83 -10.80 12.90 20.05
CA ARG A 83 -11.75 13.79 19.33
C ARG A 83 -13.21 13.45 19.64
N VAL A 84 -13.53 12.14 19.70
CA VAL A 84 -14.90 11.64 19.94
C VAL A 84 -15.19 11.51 21.45
N LYS A 85 -14.16 11.61 22.31
CA LYS A 85 -14.23 11.48 23.79
C LYS A 85 -14.59 10.07 24.24
N TRP A 86 -14.02 9.06 23.61
CA TRP A 86 -14.14 7.67 24.04
C TRP A 86 -13.29 7.38 25.28
N GLY A 87 -13.76 6.43 26.10
CA GLY A 87 -12.94 5.77 27.09
C GLY A 87 -12.03 4.68 26.50
N GLU A 88 -11.10 4.16 27.30
CA GLU A 88 -10.21 3.08 26.85
C GLU A 88 -10.99 1.82 26.44
N ASP A 89 -12.02 1.43 27.19
CA ASP A 89 -12.87 0.26 26.90
C ASP A 89 -13.60 0.40 25.53
N GLU A 90 -14.06 1.61 25.20
CA GLU A 90 -14.71 1.89 23.92
C GLU A 90 -13.70 1.87 22.76
N LEU A 91 -12.51 2.41 22.97
CA LEU A 91 -11.43 2.39 21.99
C LEU A 91 -11.04 0.96 21.66
N ASP A 92 -10.84 0.11 22.66
CA ASP A 92 -10.47 -1.29 22.48
C ASP A 92 -11.58 -2.05 21.75
N SER A 93 -12.84 -1.89 22.20
CA SER A 93 -13.98 -2.55 21.54
C SER A 93 -14.14 -2.14 20.08
N LYS A 94 -13.98 -0.83 19.76
CA LYS A 94 -14.09 -0.36 18.37
C LYS A 94 -12.89 -0.79 17.51
N SER A 95 -11.70 -0.88 18.10
CA SER A 95 -10.53 -1.39 17.42
C SER A 95 -10.68 -2.87 17.08
N ASP A 96 -11.19 -3.67 18.02
CA ASP A 96 -11.46 -5.09 17.80
C ASP A 96 -12.54 -5.29 16.73
N ASP A 97 -13.64 -4.52 16.77
CA ASP A 97 -14.70 -4.57 15.75
C ASP A 97 -14.14 -4.28 14.35
N LEU A 98 -13.23 -3.32 14.22
CA LEU A 98 -12.58 -2.97 12.94
C LEU A 98 -11.62 -4.07 12.47
N VAL A 99 -10.83 -4.65 13.39
CA VAL A 99 -9.94 -5.79 13.08
C VAL A 99 -10.74 -7.00 12.62
N ASP A 100 -11.87 -7.30 13.27
CA ASP A 100 -12.75 -8.42 12.89
C ASP A 100 -13.36 -8.23 11.50
N ALA A 101 -13.70 -6.99 11.12
CA ALA A 101 -14.30 -6.70 9.83
C ALA A 101 -13.27 -6.63 8.68
N PHE A 102 -12.09 -6.07 8.90
CA PHE A 102 -11.10 -5.76 7.86
C PHE A 102 -9.79 -6.57 7.99
N GLY A 103 -9.67 -7.43 9.01
CA GLY A 103 -8.51 -8.30 9.22
C GLY A 103 -7.32 -7.63 9.90
N SER A 104 -7.22 -6.30 9.87
CA SER A 104 -6.21 -5.51 10.60
C SER A 104 -6.71 -4.10 10.84
N LEU A 105 -6.18 -3.43 11.87
CA LEU A 105 -6.56 -2.06 12.17
C LEU A 105 -6.07 -1.09 11.09
N TYR A 106 -4.84 -1.30 10.61
CA TYR A 106 -4.29 -0.51 9.51
C TYR A 106 -5.08 -0.70 8.22
N GLY A 107 -5.47 -1.96 7.89
CA GLY A 107 -6.30 -2.25 6.72
C GLY A 107 -7.67 -1.57 6.77
N ALA A 108 -8.30 -1.51 7.94
CA ALA A 108 -9.55 -0.76 8.12
C ALA A 108 -9.39 0.73 7.81
N LEU A 109 -8.29 1.33 8.28
CA LEU A 109 -8.02 2.75 8.03
C LEU A 109 -7.59 3.01 6.58
N GLU A 110 -6.87 2.10 5.95
CA GLU A 110 -6.47 2.18 4.54
C GLU A 110 -7.68 2.11 3.62
N GLU A 111 -8.60 1.18 3.89
CA GLU A 111 -9.87 1.08 3.17
C GLU A 111 -10.72 2.33 3.37
N ALA A 112 -10.80 2.86 4.60
CA ALA A 112 -11.51 4.09 4.91
C ALA A 112 -10.90 5.35 4.24
N ALA A 113 -9.59 5.34 3.99
CA ALA A 113 -8.91 6.41 3.27
C ALA A 113 -9.17 6.35 1.77
N SER A 114 -9.30 5.14 1.21
CA SER A 114 -9.57 4.91 -0.21
C SER A 114 -11.06 5.08 -0.54
N ASP A 115 -11.95 4.49 0.26
CA ASP A 115 -13.40 4.61 0.10
C ASP A 115 -14.03 5.12 1.41
N PRO A 116 -14.48 6.38 1.47
CA PRO A 116 -15.14 6.96 2.64
C PRO A 116 -16.41 6.21 3.09
N ASP A 117 -17.04 5.47 2.19
CA ASP A 117 -18.27 4.72 2.48
C ASP A 117 -17.97 3.27 2.97
N SER A 118 -16.73 2.84 2.93
CA SER A 118 -16.30 1.47 3.30
C SER A 118 -16.73 1.07 4.71
N LEU A 119 -16.56 1.96 5.69
CA LEU A 119 -16.99 1.71 7.07
C LEU A 119 -18.51 1.56 7.17
N SER A 120 -19.28 2.37 6.45
CA SER A 120 -20.74 2.29 6.40
C SER A 120 -21.20 1.00 5.71
N ASN A 121 -20.52 0.59 4.65
CA ASN A 121 -20.78 -0.67 3.94
C ASN A 121 -20.48 -1.89 4.80
N ALA A 122 -19.49 -1.81 5.69
CA ALA A 122 -19.17 -2.83 6.69
C ALA A 122 -20.13 -2.84 7.89
N GLY A 123 -21.12 -1.92 7.92
CA GLY A 123 -22.15 -1.87 8.96
C GLY A 123 -21.82 -0.97 10.15
N PHE A 124 -20.74 -0.19 10.08
CA PHE A 124 -20.41 0.78 11.10
C PHE A 124 -21.19 2.08 10.88
N SER A 125 -21.67 2.69 11.96
CA SER A 125 -22.44 3.93 11.89
C SER A 125 -22.20 4.79 13.13
N GLY A 126 -22.25 6.12 12.93
CA GLY A 126 -22.11 7.12 13.99
C GLY A 126 -21.11 8.21 13.62
N ASP A 127 -21.09 9.30 14.40
CA ASP A 127 -20.21 10.46 14.15
C ASP A 127 -18.71 10.11 14.18
N TRP A 128 -18.36 9.02 14.82
CA TRP A 128 -16.99 8.53 14.92
C TRP A 128 -16.44 7.99 13.60
N THR A 129 -17.30 7.42 12.73
CA THR A 129 -16.85 6.91 11.41
C THR A 129 -16.34 8.05 10.54
N THR A 130 -17.03 9.19 10.54
CA THR A 130 -16.56 10.39 9.84
C THR A 130 -15.21 10.88 10.36
N THR A 131 -15.03 10.89 11.69
CA THR A 131 -13.75 11.29 12.29
C THR A 131 -12.62 10.33 11.92
N ILE A 132 -12.90 9.02 11.85
CA ILE A 132 -11.91 8.04 11.43
C ILE A 132 -11.55 8.21 9.96
N VAL A 133 -12.53 8.40 9.07
CA VAL A 133 -12.30 8.66 7.64
C VAL A 133 -11.43 9.91 7.45
N GLU A 134 -11.75 11.02 8.12
CA GLU A 134 -10.95 12.25 8.06
C GLU A 134 -9.49 12.00 8.48
N LEU A 135 -9.29 11.32 9.62
CA LEU A 135 -7.96 11.01 10.12
C LEU A 135 -7.21 10.02 9.24
N ALA A 136 -7.92 9.05 8.64
CA ALA A 136 -7.33 8.09 7.71
C ALA A 136 -6.82 8.81 6.45
N VAL A 137 -7.64 9.63 5.82
CA VAL A 137 -7.25 10.44 4.63
C VAL A 137 -6.07 11.38 4.95
N GLU A 138 -6.04 11.99 6.14
CA GLU A 138 -4.94 12.89 6.55
C GLU A 138 -3.62 12.14 6.80
N ASN A 139 -3.67 10.91 7.29
CA ASN A 139 -2.50 10.22 7.83
C ASN A 139 -2.06 8.99 7.05
N ILE A 140 -2.94 8.37 6.27
CA ILE A 140 -2.65 7.18 5.49
C ILE A 140 -2.67 7.56 4.02
N VAL A 141 -1.54 7.32 3.35
CA VAL A 141 -1.48 7.37 1.89
C VAL A 141 -1.73 5.94 1.43
N PRO A 142 -2.82 5.66 0.71
CA PRO A 142 -3.07 4.34 0.15
C PRO A 142 -1.88 3.88 -0.69
N GLU A 143 -1.59 2.59 -0.66
CA GLU A 143 -0.57 2.05 -1.55
C GLU A 143 -1.05 2.22 -2.99
N SER A 144 -0.34 3.03 -3.78
CA SER A 144 -0.60 3.21 -5.20
C SER A 144 0.46 2.49 -6.02
N VAL A 145 0.01 1.88 -7.11
CA VAL A 145 0.89 1.26 -8.09
C VAL A 145 1.23 2.28 -9.17
N LYS A 146 2.53 2.42 -9.47
CA LYS A 146 3.01 3.29 -10.53
C LYS A 146 3.49 2.48 -11.72
N LEU A 147 2.83 2.68 -12.85
CA LEU A 147 3.22 2.13 -14.13
C LEU A 147 3.88 3.21 -14.97
N LYS A 148 5.02 2.88 -15.59
CA LYS A 148 5.75 3.79 -16.47
C LYS A 148 5.77 3.24 -17.88
N GLY A 149 5.57 4.14 -18.84
CA GLY A 149 5.71 3.87 -20.25
C GLY A 149 6.28 5.06 -20.99
N SER A 150 6.51 4.91 -22.26
CA SER A 150 6.96 5.99 -23.14
C SER A 150 6.17 5.98 -24.44
N PHE A 151 5.81 7.17 -24.89
CA PHE A 151 5.29 7.40 -26.24
C PHE A 151 6.40 8.00 -27.11
N HIS A 152 6.55 7.47 -28.28
CA HIS A 152 7.36 8.05 -29.34
C HIS A 152 6.43 8.69 -30.36
N ILE A 153 6.42 10.03 -30.42
CA ILE A 153 5.48 10.79 -31.25
C ILE A 153 6.26 11.70 -32.20
N GLU A 154 6.11 11.50 -33.50
CA GLU A 154 6.60 12.36 -34.54
C GLU A 154 5.44 12.86 -35.40
N ILE A 155 5.29 14.19 -35.58
CA ILE A 155 4.29 14.81 -36.46
C ILE A 155 5.02 15.69 -37.46
N TRP A 156 4.78 15.48 -38.75
CA TRP A 156 5.50 16.16 -39.84
C TRP A 156 4.75 17.36 -40.41
N SER A 157 3.74 17.85 -39.73
CA SER A 157 2.98 19.04 -40.12
C SER A 157 3.56 20.32 -39.53
N SER A 158 3.18 21.46 -40.08
CA SER A 158 3.54 22.78 -39.55
C SER A 158 2.96 23.06 -38.16
N GLU A 159 1.93 22.32 -37.76
CA GLU A 159 1.27 22.38 -36.42
C GLU A 159 1.70 21.22 -35.52
N GLY A 160 2.91 20.67 -35.70
CA GLY A 160 3.38 19.49 -34.99
C GLY A 160 3.24 19.56 -33.47
N VAL A 161 3.60 20.70 -32.86
CA VAL A 161 3.49 20.89 -31.40
C VAL A 161 2.02 20.86 -30.96
N ALA A 162 1.12 21.52 -31.68
CA ALA A 162 -0.31 21.52 -31.34
C ALA A 162 -0.94 20.12 -31.50
N GLY A 163 -0.48 19.37 -32.51
CA GLY A 163 -0.90 17.99 -32.72
C GLY A 163 -0.43 17.07 -31.58
N ILE A 164 0.84 17.18 -31.19
CA ILE A 164 1.39 16.41 -30.05
C ILE A 164 0.62 16.72 -28.75
N MET A 165 0.34 17.99 -28.47
CA MET A 165 -0.45 18.37 -27.29
C MET A 165 -1.86 17.77 -27.30
N LYS A 166 -2.51 17.68 -28.47
CA LYS A 166 -3.81 17.03 -28.60
C LYS A 166 -3.74 15.52 -28.34
N VAL A 167 -2.73 14.86 -28.91
CA VAL A 167 -2.52 13.41 -28.69
C VAL A 167 -2.30 13.11 -27.21
N LEU A 168 -1.39 13.86 -26.55
CA LEU A 168 -1.10 13.67 -25.13
C LEU A 168 -2.31 14.04 -24.25
N GLY A 169 -3.00 15.14 -24.53
CA GLY A 169 -4.21 15.54 -23.82
C GLY A 169 -5.32 14.49 -23.92
N LYS A 170 -5.50 13.88 -25.11
CA LYS A 170 -6.46 12.77 -25.30
C LYS A 170 -6.08 11.52 -24.51
N ALA A 171 -4.79 11.22 -24.40
CA ALA A 171 -4.30 10.13 -23.58
C ALA A 171 -4.62 10.39 -22.08
N GLU A 172 -4.35 11.60 -21.59
CA GLU A 172 -4.65 11.99 -20.20
C GLU A 172 -6.16 11.97 -19.90
N GLU A 173 -6.99 12.50 -20.81
CA GLU A 173 -8.44 12.47 -20.67
C GLU A 173 -9.02 11.05 -20.60
N SER A 174 -8.43 10.09 -21.32
CA SER A 174 -8.93 8.71 -21.34
C SER A 174 -8.78 7.98 -19.99
N ALA A 175 -7.77 8.35 -19.21
CA ALA A 175 -7.56 7.78 -17.89
C ALA A 175 -8.43 8.44 -16.81
N SER A 176 -8.79 9.73 -16.98
CA SER A 176 -9.67 10.46 -16.06
C SER A 176 -11.10 9.90 -15.99
N SER A 177 -11.44 8.95 -16.86
CA SER A 177 -12.75 8.27 -16.88
C SER A 177 -12.81 7.08 -15.90
N ALA A 178 -11.69 6.65 -15.35
CA ALA A 178 -11.62 5.59 -14.33
C ALA A 178 -11.39 6.27 -12.97
N ASP A 179 -12.31 6.07 -12.03
CA ASP A 179 -12.16 6.55 -10.67
C ASP A 179 -10.82 6.04 -10.09
N GLU A 180 -10.04 6.95 -9.47
CA GLU A 180 -8.78 6.67 -8.75
C GLU A 180 -7.52 6.42 -9.59
N VAL A 181 -7.56 6.57 -10.94
CA VAL A 181 -6.34 6.47 -11.75
C VAL A 181 -5.91 7.85 -12.24
N THR A 182 -4.67 8.21 -11.98
CA THR A 182 -4.05 9.45 -12.46
C THR A 182 -3.04 9.13 -13.56
N LEU A 183 -3.17 9.75 -14.73
CA LEU A 183 -2.23 9.64 -15.83
C LEU A 183 -1.61 11.02 -16.09
N THR A 184 -0.28 11.04 -16.17
CA THR A 184 0.46 12.27 -16.45
C THR A 184 1.50 12.01 -17.54
N CYS A 185 1.49 12.85 -18.56
CA CYS A 185 2.47 12.83 -19.64
C CYS A 185 3.58 13.86 -19.41
N HIS A 186 4.82 13.45 -19.50
CA HIS A 186 6.00 14.28 -19.33
C HIS A 186 6.82 14.36 -20.60
N TYR A 187 7.35 15.53 -20.87
CA TYR A 187 8.27 15.74 -21.99
C TYR A 187 9.71 15.40 -21.59
N ASP A 188 10.26 14.33 -22.16
CA ASP A 188 11.65 13.90 -21.91
C ASP A 188 12.61 14.30 -23.04
N GLY A 189 12.11 14.98 -24.07
CA GLY A 189 12.85 15.40 -25.26
C GLY A 189 12.31 14.73 -26.52
N ALA A 190 11.83 15.56 -27.49
CA ALA A 190 11.27 15.04 -28.73
C ALA A 190 12.23 14.04 -29.40
N PRO A 191 11.73 12.89 -29.90
CA PRO A 191 10.32 12.51 -30.04
C PRO A 191 9.73 11.73 -28.86
N ASN A 192 10.39 11.67 -27.70
CA ASN A 192 10.01 10.82 -26.58
C ASN A 192 9.26 11.58 -25.50
N TYR A 193 8.15 10.96 -25.04
CA TYR A 193 7.27 11.46 -23.99
C TYR A 193 7.04 10.35 -22.99
N ARG A 194 7.36 10.59 -21.72
CA ARG A 194 7.14 9.64 -20.65
C ARG A 194 5.71 9.71 -20.16
N VAL A 195 5.11 8.56 -19.95
CA VAL A 195 3.76 8.40 -19.40
C VAL A 195 3.89 7.75 -18.03
N GLU A 196 3.36 8.40 -17.00
CA GLU A 196 3.27 7.86 -15.65
C GLU A 196 1.80 7.69 -15.30
N ILE A 197 1.45 6.47 -14.89
CA ILE A 197 0.11 6.10 -14.45
C ILE A 197 0.21 5.68 -13.00
N GLU A 198 -0.62 6.27 -12.16
CA GLU A 198 -0.76 5.93 -10.76
C GLU A 198 -2.19 5.47 -10.53
N GLY A 199 -2.36 4.29 -9.96
CA GLY A 199 -3.66 3.68 -9.70
C GLY A 199 -3.65 2.84 -8.43
N PRO A 200 -4.84 2.45 -7.92
CA PRO A 200 -4.97 1.68 -6.68
C PRO A 200 -4.39 0.28 -6.80
N ASP A 201 -4.46 -0.32 -7.98
CA ASP A 201 -3.95 -1.65 -8.26
C ASP A 201 -3.34 -1.76 -9.66
N TYR A 202 -2.61 -2.87 -9.87
CA TYR A 202 -1.91 -3.11 -11.13
C TYR A 202 -2.86 -3.31 -12.32
N ASN A 203 -4.04 -3.91 -12.10
CA ASN A 203 -5.01 -4.17 -13.17
C ASN A 203 -5.66 -2.87 -13.64
N SER A 204 -6.00 -1.98 -12.71
CA SER A 204 -6.54 -0.65 -13.01
C SER A 204 -5.52 0.21 -13.77
N ALA A 205 -4.26 0.20 -13.34
CA ALA A 205 -3.18 0.90 -14.03
C ALA A 205 -2.91 0.32 -15.43
N GLU A 206 -2.99 -0.99 -15.61
CA GLU A 206 -2.81 -1.65 -16.92
C GLU A 206 -3.98 -1.36 -17.87
N SER A 207 -5.21 -1.38 -17.36
CA SER A 207 -6.40 -1.01 -18.13
C SER A 207 -6.34 0.44 -18.61
N ALA A 208 -5.87 1.34 -17.74
CA ALA A 208 -5.65 2.74 -18.09
C ALA A 208 -4.54 2.93 -19.14
N TRP A 209 -3.45 2.13 -19.05
CA TRP A 209 -2.39 2.11 -20.06
C TRP A 209 -2.96 1.72 -21.44
N GLU A 210 -3.73 0.63 -21.53
CA GLU A 210 -4.34 0.20 -22.78
C GLU A 210 -5.32 1.25 -23.33
N ALA A 211 -6.10 1.89 -22.48
CA ALA A 211 -7.04 2.92 -22.87
C ALA A 211 -6.32 4.16 -23.42
N CYS A 212 -5.25 4.61 -22.74
CA CYS A 212 -4.49 5.78 -23.17
C CYS A 212 -3.73 5.55 -24.48
N VAL A 213 -3.17 4.36 -24.69
CA VAL A 213 -2.53 4.00 -25.95
C VAL A 213 -3.53 4.03 -27.10
N LYS A 214 -4.72 3.44 -26.94
CA LYS A 214 -5.79 3.47 -27.94
C LYS A 214 -6.27 4.89 -28.24
N ALA A 215 -6.42 5.71 -27.22
CA ALA A 215 -6.82 7.11 -27.37
C ALA A 215 -5.77 7.92 -28.14
N ALA A 216 -4.50 7.74 -27.80
CA ALA A 216 -3.37 8.39 -28.48
C ALA A 216 -3.27 7.94 -29.94
N GLU A 217 -3.38 6.63 -30.24
CA GLU A 217 -3.38 6.09 -31.60
C GLU A 217 -4.54 6.65 -32.43
N SER A 218 -5.75 6.71 -31.85
CA SER A 218 -6.94 7.24 -32.53
C SER A 218 -6.77 8.72 -32.89
N GLU A 219 -6.24 9.53 -32.01
CA GLU A 219 -6.01 10.95 -32.25
C GLU A 219 -4.86 11.14 -33.25
N MET A 220 -3.83 10.32 -33.16
CA MET A 220 -2.68 10.35 -34.07
C MET A 220 -3.06 10.04 -35.51
N ALA A 221 -4.11 9.26 -35.75
CA ALA A 221 -4.60 8.96 -37.11
C ALA A 221 -5.04 10.21 -37.91
N ALA A 222 -5.31 11.33 -37.23
CA ALA A 222 -5.63 12.60 -37.87
C ALA A 222 -4.40 13.38 -38.37
N PHE A 223 -3.18 12.91 -38.03
CA PHE A 223 -1.93 13.60 -38.35
C PHE A 223 -1.04 12.70 -39.22
N ASP A 224 -0.23 13.35 -40.06
CA ASP A 224 0.83 12.66 -40.78
C ASP A 224 2.07 12.55 -39.88
N GLY A 225 2.39 11.33 -39.43
CA GLY A 225 3.44 11.12 -38.46
C GLY A 225 3.65 9.66 -38.05
N LYS A 226 4.39 9.46 -36.98
CA LYS A 226 4.63 8.14 -36.35
C LYS A 226 4.25 8.17 -34.89
N PHE A 227 3.65 7.06 -34.44
CA PHE A 227 3.36 6.78 -33.05
C PHE A 227 3.88 5.38 -32.69
N ALA A 228 4.52 5.26 -31.56
CA ALA A 228 4.83 4.00 -30.91
C ALA A 228 4.70 4.17 -29.39
N ALA A 229 4.26 3.13 -28.72
CA ALA A 229 4.12 3.09 -27.28
C ALA A 229 4.90 1.90 -26.73
N ASP A 230 5.80 2.15 -25.79
CA ASP A 230 6.60 1.14 -25.13
C ASP A 230 6.37 1.19 -23.63
N ARG A 231 6.26 0.02 -23.02
CA ARG A 231 6.14 -0.13 -21.56
C ARG A 231 7.52 -0.37 -20.97
N VAL A 232 7.85 0.32 -19.87
CA VAL A 232 9.12 0.20 -19.16
C VAL A 232 8.95 -0.61 -17.87
#